data_8357e2b884fa7d36e645af421b9c7d4b
#
_entry.id   8357e2b884fa7d36e645af421b9c7d4b
#
_cell.length_a   1.000
_cell.length_b   1.000
_cell.length_c   1.000
_cell.angle_alpha   90.00
_cell.angle_beta   90.00
_cell.angle_gamma   90.00
#
_symmetry.space_group_name_H-M   'P 1'
#
loop_
_entity.id
_entity.type
_entity.pdbx_description
1 polymer ?
#
loop_
_entity_poly.entity_id
_entity_poly.type
_entity_poly.pdbx_seq_one_letter_code
_entity_poly.pdbx_strand_id
1 'polypeptide(L)'
;KPHSGEQYLACFSAYSAPKKCNDDWLISPELSGDAQTAQFYAHSMNYYLKESFEIAYSEGGTEPEDFTVLQTVTGADSDWSLYFAELPAGAKRLAVHCITRESSCALAVDDFSFMGRKCTVTGYNIYRDGKRAGTADATATAFTDNSVEAGAHSYKVTALYAEGESEFSDVADVTTAISSATAEAAEGKAQFFDLAGQRRQQMQNGVNIIRMQNGKVIKVIKK
;
A
#
# COMPACT_ATOMS: atom_id res chain seq x y z
N LYS A 1 14.06 -22.92 7.62
CA LYS A 1 14.30 -21.55 7.12
C LYS A 1 13.15 -21.14 6.20
N PRO A 2 12.79 -19.84 6.10
CA PRO A 2 11.84 -19.36 5.12
C PRO A 2 12.23 -19.75 3.69
N HIS A 3 11.26 -19.80 2.78
CA HIS A 3 11.55 -19.91 1.35
C HIS A 3 12.19 -18.61 0.86
N SER A 4 11.61 -17.47 1.26
CA SER A 4 12.21 -16.15 1.05
C SER A 4 12.08 -15.27 2.29
N GLY A 5 12.69 -14.08 2.29
CA GLY A 5 12.61 -13.13 3.41
C GLY A 5 13.11 -13.69 4.74
N GLU A 6 12.46 -13.29 5.84
CA GLU A 6 12.86 -13.62 7.21
C GLU A 6 11.81 -14.42 7.98
N GLN A 7 10.60 -14.60 7.45
CA GLN A 7 9.45 -15.21 8.14
C GLN A 7 8.69 -16.15 7.20
N TYR A 8 7.98 -17.09 7.80
CA TYR A 8 7.00 -17.97 7.14
C TYR A 8 5.91 -18.33 8.14
N LEU A 9 4.79 -18.86 7.68
CA LEU A 9 3.72 -19.38 8.53
C LEU A 9 3.91 -20.87 8.74
N ALA A 10 3.50 -21.38 9.91
CA ALA A 10 3.51 -22.81 10.20
C ALA A 10 2.28 -23.25 10.97
N CYS A 11 1.67 -24.33 10.51
CA CYS A 11 0.61 -25.05 11.20
C CYS A 11 1.21 -26.28 11.87
N PHE A 12 1.19 -26.33 13.20
CA PHE A 12 1.73 -27.44 13.98
C PHE A 12 0.68 -28.53 14.18
N SER A 13 1.10 -29.78 14.01
CA SER A 13 0.22 -30.93 14.20
C SER A 13 -0.30 -31.02 15.63
N ALA A 14 -1.60 -31.26 15.78
CA ALA A 14 -2.24 -31.40 17.07
C ALA A 14 -1.94 -32.76 17.72
N TYR A 15 -1.16 -32.74 18.81
CA TYR A 15 -0.77 -33.97 19.54
C TYR A 15 -1.88 -34.59 20.39
N SER A 16 -2.90 -33.85 20.75
CA SER A 16 -3.86 -34.25 21.78
C SER A 16 -5.34 -34.03 21.42
N ALA A 17 -5.64 -33.76 20.18
CA ALA A 17 -7.01 -33.55 19.77
C ALA A 17 -7.81 -34.88 19.78
N PRO A 18 -9.06 -34.91 20.22
CA PRO A 18 -9.89 -36.11 20.21
C PRO A 18 -10.07 -36.69 18.81
N LYS A 19 -9.91 -35.90 17.75
CA LYS A 19 -10.02 -36.29 16.35
C LYS A 19 -8.71 -36.81 15.73
N LYS A 20 -7.56 -36.65 16.38
CA LYS A 20 -6.23 -37.04 15.87
C LYS A 20 -5.92 -36.53 14.45
N CYS A 21 -6.42 -35.38 14.07
CA CYS A 21 -6.13 -34.72 12.81
C CYS A 21 -6.15 -33.19 13.01
N ASN A 22 -5.37 -32.49 12.19
CA ASN A 22 -5.46 -31.07 12.10
C ASN A 22 -6.76 -30.66 11.39
N ASP A 23 -7.27 -29.51 11.74
CA ASP A 23 -8.44 -28.87 11.15
C ASP A 23 -8.22 -27.36 11.19
N ASP A 24 -7.01 -26.94 10.77
CA ASP A 24 -6.58 -25.56 10.84
C ASP A 24 -6.65 -24.92 9.45
N TRP A 25 -7.23 -23.74 9.40
CA TRP A 25 -7.47 -23.00 8.17
C TRP A 25 -6.64 -21.73 8.12
N LEU A 26 -5.80 -21.59 7.10
CA LEU A 26 -5.17 -20.35 6.72
C LEU A 26 -5.96 -19.73 5.58
N ILE A 27 -6.68 -18.64 5.86
CA ILE A 27 -7.58 -17.97 4.92
C ILE A 27 -6.97 -16.66 4.47
N SER A 28 -6.94 -16.40 3.16
CA SER A 28 -6.41 -15.18 2.58
C SER A 28 -7.27 -13.95 2.94
N PRO A 29 -6.72 -12.72 2.84
CA PRO A 29 -7.52 -11.52 2.66
C PRO A 29 -8.45 -11.64 1.45
N GLU A 30 -9.37 -10.68 1.28
CA GLU A 30 -10.30 -10.70 0.16
C GLU A 30 -9.58 -10.56 -1.18
N LEU A 31 -9.91 -11.44 -2.11
CA LEU A 31 -9.39 -11.48 -3.48
C LEU A 31 -10.18 -10.56 -4.41
N SER A 32 -9.64 -10.30 -5.60
CA SER A 32 -10.30 -9.48 -6.63
C SER A 32 -11.66 -10.01 -7.09
N GLY A 33 -11.85 -11.32 -7.05
CA GLY A 33 -13.00 -12.02 -7.62
C GLY A 33 -12.89 -12.28 -9.12
N ASP A 34 -11.79 -11.88 -9.74
CA ASP A 34 -11.45 -12.28 -11.11
C ASP A 34 -10.94 -13.73 -11.11
N ALA A 35 -11.13 -14.46 -12.21
CA ALA A 35 -10.46 -15.74 -12.40
C ALA A 35 -8.94 -15.51 -12.41
N GLN A 36 -8.20 -16.30 -11.65
CA GLN A 36 -6.76 -16.11 -11.48
C GLN A 36 -6.07 -17.41 -11.06
N THR A 37 -4.78 -17.53 -11.37
CA THR A 37 -3.90 -18.52 -10.77
C THR A 37 -3.24 -17.90 -9.55
N ALA A 38 -3.57 -18.37 -8.36
CA ALA A 38 -2.82 -18.08 -7.14
C ALA A 38 -1.71 -19.11 -6.94
N GLN A 39 -0.66 -18.73 -6.22
CA GLN A 39 0.45 -19.64 -5.92
C GLN A 39 1.02 -19.38 -4.52
N PHE A 40 1.65 -20.40 -3.96
CA PHE A 40 2.39 -20.32 -2.70
C PHE A 40 3.39 -21.46 -2.59
N TYR A 41 4.36 -21.33 -1.72
CA TYR A 41 5.29 -22.39 -1.39
C TYR A 41 4.86 -23.09 -0.10
N ALA A 42 4.99 -24.41 -0.05
CA ALA A 42 4.76 -25.20 1.15
C ALA A 42 5.76 -26.35 1.28
N HIS A 43 6.00 -26.79 2.50
CA HIS A 43 6.77 -28.00 2.78
C HIS A 43 6.38 -28.64 4.14
N SER A 44 6.57 -29.94 4.26
CA SER A 44 6.53 -30.63 5.54
C SER A 44 7.82 -30.39 6.31
N MET A 45 7.75 -29.97 7.56
CA MET A 45 8.93 -29.76 8.39
C MET A 45 9.57 -31.08 8.86
N ASN A 46 8.97 -32.22 8.56
CA ASN A 46 9.48 -33.55 8.87
C ASN A 46 9.65 -34.38 7.59
N TYR A 47 10.80 -35.01 7.45
CA TYR A 47 11.10 -35.83 6.28
C TYR A 47 10.30 -37.14 6.25
N TYR A 48 10.04 -37.76 7.41
CA TYR A 48 9.40 -39.08 7.50
C TYR A 48 7.88 -39.02 7.68
N LEU A 49 7.39 -37.98 8.36
CA LEU A 49 5.99 -37.79 8.68
C LEU A 49 5.50 -36.53 7.93
N LYS A 50 5.00 -36.77 6.74
CA LYS A 50 4.63 -35.69 5.82
C LYS A 50 3.24 -35.16 6.11
N GLU A 51 3.11 -33.84 5.99
CA GLU A 51 1.85 -33.14 6.16
C GLU A 51 0.94 -33.27 4.94
N SER A 52 -0.36 -33.22 5.19
CA SER A 52 -1.38 -33.20 4.13
C SER A 52 -2.26 -31.96 4.29
N PHE A 53 -2.66 -31.38 3.19
CA PHE A 53 -3.50 -30.18 3.21
C PHE A 53 -4.39 -30.12 1.97
N GLU A 54 -5.43 -29.30 2.06
CA GLU A 54 -6.30 -28.95 0.95
C GLU A 54 -6.07 -27.51 0.55
N ILE A 55 -6.19 -27.24 -0.74
CA ILE A 55 -6.28 -25.92 -1.32
C ILE A 55 -7.74 -25.70 -1.66
N ALA A 56 -8.35 -24.65 -1.11
CA ALA A 56 -9.78 -24.40 -1.26
C ALA A 56 -10.06 -22.93 -1.54
N TYR A 57 -11.24 -22.61 -2.05
CA TYR A 57 -11.70 -21.24 -2.22
C TYR A 57 -13.11 -21.06 -1.69
N SER A 58 -13.48 -19.82 -1.37
CA SER A 58 -14.87 -19.43 -1.12
C SER A 58 -15.26 -18.19 -1.94
N GLU A 59 -16.57 -18.05 -2.17
CA GLU A 59 -17.14 -16.89 -2.88
C GLU A 59 -17.44 -15.70 -1.95
N GLY A 60 -17.05 -15.81 -0.66
CA GLY A 60 -17.17 -14.67 0.28
C GLY A 60 -17.15 -15.03 1.76
N GLY A 61 -17.63 -16.19 2.16
CA GLY A 61 -17.61 -16.62 3.56
C GLY A 61 -16.23 -17.04 4.06
N THR A 62 -16.10 -17.18 5.37
CA THR A 62 -14.86 -17.58 6.06
C THR A 62 -15.03 -18.81 6.94
N GLU A 63 -16.24 -19.34 7.02
CA GLU A 63 -16.50 -20.57 7.76
C GLU A 63 -16.08 -21.80 6.92
N PRO A 64 -15.65 -22.90 7.53
CA PRO A 64 -15.19 -24.10 6.82
C PRO A 64 -16.15 -24.60 5.73
N GLU A 65 -17.46 -24.53 6.00
CA GLU A 65 -18.53 -24.94 5.06
C GLU A 65 -18.69 -24.03 3.83
N ASP A 66 -18.13 -22.83 3.87
CA ASP A 66 -18.16 -21.90 2.73
C ASP A 66 -17.13 -22.27 1.66
N PHE A 67 -16.19 -23.16 1.97
CA PHE A 67 -15.06 -23.47 1.10
C PHE A 67 -15.31 -24.66 0.20
N THR A 68 -14.96 -24.49 -1.07
CA THR A 68 -14.91 -25.56 -2.08
C THR A 68 -13.45 -25.99 -2.27
N VAL A 69 -13.17 -27.27 -2.06
CA VAL A 69 -11.84 -27.85 -2.24
C VAL A 69 -11.51 -27.95 -3.73
N LEU A 70 -10.37 -27.37 -4.12
CA LEU A 70 -9.81 -27.46 -5.48
C LEU A 70 -8.84 -28.62 -5.63
N GLN A 71 -8.02 -28.84 -4.61
CA GLN A 71 -6.97 -29.85 -4.62
C GLN A 71 -6.69 -30.36 -3.21
N THR A 72 -6.46 -31.67 -3.11
CA THR A 72 -5.93 -32.31 -1.88
C THR A 72 -4.50 -32.75 -2.14
N VAL A 73 -3.58 -32.28 -1.30
CA VAL A 73 -2.18 -32.67 -1.31
C VAL A 73 -1.94 -33.66 -0.17
N THR A 74 -1.53 -34.88 -0.52
CA THR A 74 -1.21 -35.92 0.45
C THR A 74 0.30 -36.09 0.53
N GLY A 75 0.87 -35.88 1.70
CA GLY A 75 2.29 -36.04 1.95
C GLY A 75 3.16 -35.01 1.24
N ALA A 76 2.98 -33.72 1.54
CA ALA A 76 3.80 -32.65 1.01
C ALA A 76 5.30 -32.91 1.20
N ASP A 77 6.12 -32.47 0.25
CA ASP A 77 7.57 -32.68 0.31
C ASP A 77 8.21 -32.01 1.53
N SER A 78 9.39 -32.48 1.93
CA SER A 78 10.19 -31.88 2.98
C SER A 78 11.01 -30.66 2.52
N ASP A 79 11.13 -30.47 1.22
CA ASP A 79 11.69 -29.28 0.60
C ASP A 79 10.57 -28.34 0.14
N TRP A 80 10.85 -27.03 0.11
CA TRP A 80 9.91 -26.04 -0.40
C TRP A 80 9.46 -26.37 -1.83
N SER A 81 8.18 -26.59 -1.99
CA SER A 81 7.56 -26.93 -3.28
C SER A 81 6.50 -25.89 -3.63
N LEU A 82 6.44 -25.51 -4.89
CA LEU A 82 5.46 -24.54 -5.40
C LEU A 82 4.12 -25.21 -5.70
N TYR A 83 3.05 -24.64 -5.16
CA TYR A 83 1.68 -25.06 -5.39
C TYR A 83 0.89 -23.97 -6.10
N PHE A 84 -0.06 -24.40 -6.95
CA PHE A 84 -0.93 -23.51 -7.70
C PHE A 84 -2.40 -23.77 -7.35
N ALA A 85 -3.19 -22.71 -7.36
CA ALA A 85 -4.63 -22.74 -7.22
C ALA A 85 -5.27 -22.00 -8.39
N GLU A 86 -5.97 -22.74 -9.26
CA GLU A 86 -6.77 -22.15 -10.34
C GLU A 86 -8.10 -21.67 -9.77
N LEU A 87 -8.17 -20.41 -9.41
CA LEU A 87 -9.34 -19.80 -8.79
C LEU A 87 -10.35 -19.37 -9.87
N PRO A 88 -11.62 -19.80 -9.78
CA PRO A 88 -12.65 -19.36 -10.72
C PRO A 88 -13.03 -17.90 -10.51
N ALA A 89 -13.72 -17.33 -11.51
CA ALA A 89 -14.40 -16.04 -11.32
C ALA A 89 -15.42 -16.16 -10.18
N GLY A 90 -15.48 -15.15 -9.33
CA GLY A 90 -16.30 -15.14 -8.10
C GLY A 90 -15.54 -15.55 -6.84
N ALA A 91 -14.37 -16.19 -6.94
CA ALA A 91 -13.56 -16.55 -5.77
C ALA A 91 -13.12 -15.29 -5.00
N LYS A 92 -13.50 -15.22 -3.72
CA LYS A 92 -13.21 -14.11 -2.81
C LYS A 92 -12.19 -14.46 -1.74
N ARG A 93 -11.95 -15.73 -1.49
CA ARG A 93 -10.96 -16.23 -0.53
C ARG A 93 -10.23 -17.44 -1.10
N LEU A 94 -8.95 -17.53 -0.81
CA LEU A 94 -8.13 -18.72 -0.94
C LEU A 94 -7.89 -19.27 0.46
N ALA A 95 -7.92 -20.57 0.63
CA ALA A 95 -7.55 -21.20 1.89
C ALA A 95 -6.58 -22.35 1.68
N VAL A 96 -5.68 -22.52 2.67
CA VAL A 96 -4.89 -23.72 2.89
C VAL A 96 -5.42 -24.37 4.16
N HIS A 97 -6.05 -25.54 4.04
CA HIS A 97 -6.62 -26.29 5.14
C HIS A 97 -5.73 -27.47 5.50
N CYS A 98 -5.15 -27.43 6.69
CA CYS A 98 -4.32 -28.52 7.23
C CYS A 98 -5.21 -29.69 7.64
N ILE A 99 -5.00 -30.85 7.01
CA ILE A 99 -5.79 -32.07 7.25
C ILE A 99 -4.94 -33.27 7.69
N THR A 100 -3.72 -33.04 8.12
CA THR A 100 -2.80 -34.10 8.51
C THR A 100 -3.39 -34.95 9.63
N ARG A 101 -3.44 -36.25 9.40
CA ARG A 101 -3.86 -37.25 10.38
C ARG A 101 -2.65 -37.83 11.07
N GLU A 102 -2.77 -38.02 12.39
CA GLU A 102 -1.72 -38.53 13.27
C GLU A 102 -0.56 -37.55 13.51
N SER A 103 0.30 -37.89 14.43
CA SER A 103 1.40 -37.02 14.87
C SER A 103 2.44 -36.83 13.78
N SER A 104 2.34 -35.79 13.04
CA SER A 104 3.39 -35.28 12.17
C SER A 104 4.16 -34.17 12.89
N CYS A 105 4.68 -33.15 12.18
CA CYS A 105 5.43 -32.07 12.81
C CYS A 105 4.73 -30.73 12.58
N ALA A 106 4.90 -30.18 11.39
CA ALA A 106 4.24 -28.95 10.96
C ALA A 106 4.26 -28.81 9.43
N LEU A 107 3.21 -28.22 8.87
CA LEU A 107 3.19 -27.67 7.53
C LEU A 107 3.70 -26.23 7.59
N ALA A 108 4.73 -25.94 6.83
CA ALA A 108 5.20 -24.57 6.62
C ALA A 108 4.66 -24.05 5.27
N VAL A 109 4.25 -22.79 5.24
CA VAL A 109 3.77 -22.10 4.02
C VAL A 109 4.39 -20.72 3.91
N ASP A 110 4.69 -20.28 2.68
CA ASP A 110 5.38 -19.02 2.40
C ASP A 110 5.06 -18.48 1.00
N ASP A 111 5.45 -17.25 0.74
CA ASP A 111 5.43 -16.59 -0.58
C ASP A 111 4.11 -16.71 -1.34
N PHE A 112 3.00 -16.34 -0.68
CA PHE A 112 1.70 -16.27 -1.34
C PHE A 112 1.68 -15.18 -2.40
N SER A 113 1.17 -15.51 -3.58
CA SER A 113 0.92 -14.58 -4.69
C SER A 113 -0.48 -14.74 -5.23
N PHE A 114 -1.28 -13.69 -5.17
CA PHE A 114 -2.65 -13.62 -5.68
C PHE A 114 -3.07 -12.18 -5.94
N MET A 115 -4.10 -11.97 -6.76
CA MET A 115 -4.71 -10.66 -6.95
C MET A 115 -5.71 -10.37 -5.83
N GLY A 116 -5.37 -9.43 -4.96
CA GLY A 116 -6.26 -8.93 -3.91
C GLY A 116 -7.42 -8.09 -4.46
N ARG A 117 -8.36 -7.73 -3.57
CA ARG A 117 -9.48 -6.87 -3.92
C ARG A 117 -8.99 -5.54 -4.52
N LYS A 118 -9.58 -5.14 -5.64
CA LYS A 118 -9.32 -3.84 -6.24
C LYS A 118 -9.99 -2.76 -5.40
N CYS A 119 -9.19 -1.92 -4.75
CA CYS A 119 -9.68 -0.75 -4.05
C CYS A 119 -9.82 0.41 -5.04
N THR A 120 -11.01 1.00 -5.10
CA THR A 120 -11.27 2.18 -5.95
C THR A 120 -11.13 3.43 -5.11
N VAL A 121 -10.20 4.32 -5.49
CA VAL A 121 -10.07 5.64 -4.88
C VAL A 121 -11.32 6.46 -5.22
N THR A 122 -11.97 7.02 -4.23
CA THR A 122 -13.16 7.88 -4.36
C THR A 122 -12.83 9.36 -4.24
N GLY A 123 -11.64 9.70 -3.74
CA GLY A 123 -11.16 11.07 -3.58
C GLY A 123 -9.88 11.13 -2.77
N TYR A 124 -9.46 12.34 -2.42
CA TYR A 124 -8.29 12.59 -1.60
C TYR A 124 -8.59 13.63 -0.52
N ASN A 125 -8.00 13.47 0.66
CA ASN A 125 -7.88 14.54 1.65
C ASN A 125 -6.46 15.12 1.57
N ILE A 126 -6.37 16.43 1.62
CA ILE A 126 -5.10 17.16 1.63
C ILE A 126 -4.94 17.82 3.00
N TYR A 127 -3.80 17.59 3.61
CA TYR A 127 -3.46 18.12 4.94
C TYR A 127 -2.27 19.08 4.82
N ARG A 128 -2.39 20.23 5.44
CA ARG A 128 -1.32 21.21 5.63
C ARG A 128 -1.04 21.33 7.13
N ASP A 129 0.22 21.16 7.52
CA ASP A 129 0.67 21.28 8.91
C ASP A 129 -0.15 20.46 9.90
N GLY A 130 -0.55 19.23 9.46
CA GLY A 130 -1.37 18.30 10.23
C GLY A 130 -2.87 18.60 10.27
N LYS A 131 -3.35 19.67 9.61
CA LYS A 131 -4.79 19.99 9.51
C LYS A 131 -5.29 19.84 8.10
N ARG A 132 -6.52 19.34 7.93
CA ARG A 132 -7.12 19.19 6.61
C ARG A 132 -7.30 20.56 5.94
N ALA A 133 -6.59 20.78 4.84
CA ALA A 133 -6.63 21.99 4.02
C ALA A 133 -7.70 21.93 2.94
N GLY A 134 -8.04 20.71 2.47
CA GLY A 134 -9.07 20.53 1.47
C GLY A 134 -9.24 19.07 1.05
N THR A 135 -10.06 18.89 0.01
CA THR A 135 -10.32 17.59 -0.64
C THR A 135 -10.14 17.71 -2.14
N ALA A 136 -9.89 16.59 -2.81
CA ALA A 136 -9.83 16.52 -4.27
C ALA A 136 -10.55 15.26 -4.75
N ASP A 137 -11.05 15.30 -5.99
CA ASP A 137 -11.72 14.16 -6.62
C ASP A 137 -10.74 13.04 -6.94
N ALA A 138 -11.26 11.81 -7.12
CA ALA A 138 -10.46 10.63 -7.44
C ALA A 138 -9.55 10.77 -8.67
N THR A 139 -9.96 11.59 -9.64
CA THR A 139 -9.22 11.84 -10.88
C THR A 139 -8.29 13.06 -10.81
N ALA A 140 -8.28 13.78 -9.67
CA ALA A 140 -7.46 14.98 -9.52
C ALA A 140 -5.97 14.62 -9.47
N THR A 141 -5.18 15.33 -10.27
CA THR A 141 -3.72 15.23 -10.28
C THR A 141 -3.03 16.44 -9.63
N ALA A 142 -3.82 17.42 -9.17
CA ALA A 142 -3.33 18.63 -8.52
C ALA A 142 -4.36 19.19 -7.54
N PHE A 143 -3.86 19.87 -6.52
CA PHE A 143 -4.67 20.63 -5.57
C PHE A 143 -4.09 22.05 -5.42
N THR A 144 -4.97 23.05 -5.37
CA THR A 144 -4.56 24.44 -5.14
C THR A 144 -5.06 24.88 -3.77
N ASP A 145 -4.14 25.15 -2.87
CA ASP A 145 -4.45 25.75 -1.59
C ASP A 145 -4.47 27.29 -1.71
N ASN A 146 -5.67 27.87 -1.72
CA ASN A 146 -5.84 29.31 -1.83
C ASN A 146 -5.79 30.03 -0.47
N SER A 147 -5.72 29.29 0.63
CA SER A 147 -5.76 29.81 1.99
C SER A 147 -4.42 29.74 2.70
N VAL A 148 -3.33 29.43 1.97
CA VAL A 148 -2.00 29.29 2.54
C VAL A 148 -1.41 30.66 2.88
N GLU A 149 -0.94 30.81 4.11
CA GLU A 149 -0.18 31.99 4.53
C GLU A 149 1.27 31.90 4.04
N ALA A 150 2.00 33.04 4.18
CA ALA A 150 3.42 33.03 3.84
C ALA A 150 4.21 32.26 4.90
N GLY A 151 5.08 31.36 4.48
CA GLY A 151 5.91 30.56 5.38
C GLY A 151 6.29 29.21 4.81
N ALA A 152 6.91 28.40 5.64
CA ALA A 152 7.18 27.00 5.34
C ALA A 152 5.99 26.15 5.81
N HIS A 153 5.50 25.31 4.95
CA HIS A 153 4.37 24.43 5.21
C HIS A 153 4.70 22.99 4.78
N SER A 154 4.17 22.03 5.51
CA SER A 154 4.26 20.61 5.17
C SER A 154 2.90 20.11 4.68
N TYR A 155 2.90 19.41 3.55
CA TYR A 155 1.70 18.80 3.00
C TYR A 155 1.79 17.30 3.02
N LYS A 156 0.66 16.65 3.31
CA LYS A 156 0.44 15.21 3.19
C LYS A 156 -0.91 14.98 2.54
N VAL A 157 -1.04 13.84 1.88
CA VAL A 157 -2.28 13.43 1.22
C VAL A 157 -2.66 12.05 1.72
N THR A 158 -3.96 11.80 1.84
CA THR A 158 -4.54 10.48 2.01
C THR A 158 -5.49 10.18 0.87
N ALA A 159 -5.60 8.92 0.47
CA ALA A 159 -6.60 8.46 -0.48
C ALA A 159 -7.85 8.01 0.27
N LEU A 160 -9.02 8.36 -0.26
CA LEU A 160 -10.33 7.92 0.24
C LEU A 160 -10.80 6.71 -0.55
N TYR A 161 -11.30 5.71 0.13
CA TYR A 161 -11.92 4.50 -0.40
C TYR A 161 -13.32 4.36 0.20
N ALA A 162 -14.13 3.46 -0.33
CA ALA A 162 -15.45 3.17 0.23
C ALA A 162 -15.38 2.65 1.68
N GLU A 163 -14.27 1.99 2.03
CA GLU A 163 -14.06 1.34 3.32
C GLU A 163 -13.30 2.21 4.33
N GLY A 164 -12.77 3.36 3.91
CA GLY A 164 -12.01 4.24 4.80
C GLY A 164 -10.97 5.09 4.08
N GLU A 165 -10.01 5.54 4.82
CA GLU A 165 -8.93 6.45 4.41
C GLU A 165 -7.57 5.74 4.54
N SER A 166 -6.67 5.98 3.59
CA SER A 166 -5.30 5.42 3.61
C SER A 166 -4.44 6.06 4.69
N GLU A 167 -3.28 5.46 4.93
CA GLU A 167 -2.18 6.14 5.62
C GLU A 167 -1.75 7.40 4.85
N PHE A 168 -1.04 8.28 5.55
CA PHE A 168 -0.49 9.49 4.95
C PHE A 168 0.58 9.17 3.90
N SER A 169 0.60 9.97 2.83
CA SER A 169 1.73 10.02 1.90
C SER A 169 3.01 10.52 2.60
N ASP A 170 4.14 10.42 1.91
CA ASP A 170 5.34 11.17 2.27
C ASP A 170 5.05 12.67 2.35
N VAL A 171 5.88 13.37 3.15
CA VAL A 171 5.76 14.82 3.34
C VAL A 171 6.26 15.57 2.12
N ALA A 172 5.47 16.51 1.63
CA ALA A 172 5.91 17.52 0.66
C ALA A 172 6.08 18.87 1.36
N ASP A 173 7.30 19.32 1.52
CA ASP A 173 7.60 20.62 2.11
C ASP A 173 7.54 21.72 1.03
N VAL A 174 6.75 22.74 1.30
CA VAL A 174 6.54 23.88 0.41
C VAL A 174 6.82 25.16 1.18
N THR A 175 7.65 26.04 0.62
CA THR A 175 7.88 27.37 1.19
C THR A 175 7.21 28.42 0.32
N THR A 176 6.19 29.10 0.87
CA THR A 176 5.52 30.22 0.24
C THR A 176 6.22 31.52 0.65
N ALA A 177 7.19 31.95 -0.15
CA ALA A 177 8.07 33.09 0.19
C ALA A 177 7.65 34.40 -0.49
N ILE A 178 6.40 34.54 -0.93
CA ILE A 178 6.00 35.74 -1.73
C ILE A 178 5.93 37.00 -0.90
N SER A 179 5.61 36.94 0.41
CA SER A 179 5.44 38.13 1.24
C SER A 179 6.76 38.75 1.67
N SER A 180 7.81 37.97 1.94
CA SER A 180 9.11 38.52 2.30
C SER A 180 9.79 39.21 1.11
N ALA A 181 9.65 38.67 -0.09
CA ALA A 181 10.19 39.28 -1.30
C ALA A 181 9.49 40.61 -1.66
N THR A 182 8.15 40.70 -1.47
CA THR A 182 7.40 41.94 -1.69
C THR A 182 7.65 42.97 -0.61
N ALA A 183 7.83 42.58 0.65
CA ALA A 183 8.18 43.49 1.75
C ALA A 183 9.59 44.05 1.58
N GLU A 184 10.60 43.22 1.29
CA GLU A 184 11.99 43.69 1.02
C GLU A 184 12.06 44.54 -0.26
N ALA A 185 11.20 44.29 -1.24
CA ALA A 185 11.10 45.09 -2.45
C ALA A 185 10.47 46.47 -2.19
N ALA A 186 9.48 46.56 -1.32
CA ALA A 186 8.88 47.84 -0.89
C ALA A 186 9.86 48.71 -0.09
N GLU A 187 10.83 48.08 0.58
CA GLU A 187 11.92 48.78 1.31
C GLU A 187 13.17 49.07 0.44
N GLY A 188 13.11 48.78 -0.88
CA GLY A 188 14.24 48.96 -1.80
C GLY A 188 15.39 47.95 -1.63
N LYS A 189 15.18 46.90 -0.86
CA LYS A 189 16.18 45.87 -0.54
C LYS A 189 16.24 44.70 -1.51
N ALA A 190 15.41 44.71 -2.58
CA ALA A 190 15.40 43.66 -3.61
C ALA A 190 15.50 44.25 -5.01
N GLN A 191 16.08 43.50 -5.94
CA GLN A 191 16.18 43.86 -7.36
C GLN A 191 15.36 42.88 -8.17
N PHE A 192 14.56 43.37 -9.11
CA PHE A 192 13.74 42.57 -10.00
C PHE A 192 14.40 42.39 -11.36
N PHE A 193 14.29 41.19 -11.91
CA PHE A 193 14.78 40.86 -13.24
C PHE A 193 13.69 40.03 -13.98
N ASP A 194 13.60 40.22 -15.30
CA ASP A 194 12.84 39.33 -16.15
C ASP A 194 13.64 38.05 -16.49
N LEU A 195 13.03 37.15 -17.27
CA LEU A 195 13.69 35.91 -17.69
C LEU A 195 14.90 36.13 -18.61
N ALA A 196 14.99 37.27 -19.26
CA ALA A 196 16.13 37.66 -20.09
C ALA A 196 17.27 38.30 -19.25
N GLY A 197 17.11 38.37 -17.91
CA GLY A 197 18.07 38.95 -17.00
C GLY A 197 18.08 40.50 -17.01
N GLN A 198 17.10 41.15 -17.62
CA GLN A 198 16.98 42.60 -17.62
C GLN A 198 16.38 43.08 -16.30
N ARG A 199 17.01 44.10 -15.69
CA ARG A 199 16.53 44.70 -14.45
C ARG A 199 15.21 45.45 -14.71
N ARG A 200 14.24 45.27 -13.80
CA ARG A 200 12.94 45.93 -13.80
C ARG A 200 12.76 46.74 -12.52
N GLN A 201 11.95 47.78 -12.59
CA GLN A 201 11.65 48.59 -11.39
C GLN A 201 10.64 47.93 -10.46
N GLN A 202 9.80 47.02 -11.01
CA GLN A 202 8.77 46.28 -10.27
C GLN A 202 8.50 44.93 -10.93
N MET A 203 7.83 44.04 -10.20
CA MET A 203 7.39 42.76 -10.75
C MET A 203 6.39 42.95 -11.89
N GLN A 204 6.61 42.27 -13.00
CA GLN A 204 5.70 42.14 -14.16
C GLN A 204 4.81 40.96 -14.00
N ASN A 205 3.66 40.92 -14.70
CA ASN A 205 2.86 39.71 -14.80
C ASN A 205 3.69 38.57 -15.45
N GLY A 206 3.58 37.37 -14.93
CA GLY A 206 4.41 36.24 -15.34
C GLY A 206 5.60 36.00 -14.43
N VAL A 207 6.65 35.37 -14.96
CA VAL A 207 7.81 34.94 -14.18
C VAL A 207 8.77 36.09 -13.94
N ASN A 208 9.12 36.31 -12.68
CA ASN A 208 10.12 37.32 -12.23
C ASN A 208 11.25 36.60 -11.48
N ILE A 209 12.45 37.13 -11.62
CA ILE A 209 13.62 36.74 -10.83
C ILE A 209 13.88 37.87 -9.85
N ILE A 210 13.92 37.58 -8.57
CA ILE A 210 14.16 38.55 -7.50
C ILE A 210 15.48 38.24 -6.84
N ARG A 211 16.41 39.20 -6.84
CA ARG A 211 17.66 39.12 -6.12
C ARG A 211 17.56 39.97 -4.86
N MET A 212 17.71 39.34 -3.72
CA MET A 212 17.67 39.97 -2.41
C MET A 212 19.04 40.52 -2.02
N GLN A 213 19.08 41.47 -1.07
CA GLN A 213 20.32 42.12 -0.60
C GLN A 213 21.30 41.11 0.02
N ASN A 214 20.80 40.03 0.62
CA ASN A 214 21.62 38.94 1.17
C ASN A 214 22.18 37.96 0.08
N GLY A 215 22.01 38.28 -1.21
CA GLY A 215 22.49 37.48 -2.34
C GLY A 215 21.55 36.35 -2.74
N LYS A 216 20.51 36.08 -1.99
CA LYS A 216 19.52 35.03 -2.34
C LYS A 216 18.75 35.44 -3.61
N VAL A 217 18.59 34.47 -4.50
CA VAL A 217 17.81 34.63 -5.74
C VAL A 217 16.60 33.73 -5.70
N ILE A 218 15.41 34.29 -5.95
CA ILE A 218 14.16 33.51 -6.00
C ILE A 218 13.43 33.77 -7.33
N LYS A 219 12.69 32.79 -7.80
CA LYS A 219 11.82 32.86 -8.98
C LYS A 219 10.38 32.95 -8.51
N VAL A 220 9.65 33.98 -8.94
CA VAL A 220 8.27 34.25 -8.53
C VAL A 220 7.39 34.44 -9.76
N ILE A 221 6.17 33.90 -9.73
CA ILE A 221 5.15 34.13 -10.75
C ILE A 221 4.14 35.14 -10.19
N LYS A 222 4.02 36.28 -10.85
CA LYS A 222 2.95 37.24 -10.58
C LYS A 222 1.81 36.96 -11.55
N LYS A 223 0.60 36.76 -11.02
CA LYS A 223 -0.64 36.65 -11.79
C LYS A 223 -1.18 38.02 -12.17
#